data_466c3db622aab9c10868ece23b9ba83d
#
_entry.id   466c3db622aab9c10868ece23b9ba83d
#
_cell.length_a   1.000
_cell.length_b   1.000
_cell.length_c   1.000
_cell.angle_alpha   90.00
_cell.angle_beta   90.00
_cell.angle_gamma   90.00
#
_symmetry.space_group_name_H-M   'P 1'
#
loop_
_entity.id
_entity.type
_entity.pdbx_description
1 polymer ?
#
loop_
_entity_poly.entity_id
_entity_poly.type
_entity_poly.pdbx_seq_one_letter_code
_entity_poly.pdbx_strand_id
1 'polypeptide(L)'
;MTEYERWLSVELDDPDLKEELLSVKDQPEEINDRFYRDLAFGTGGLRGVIGAGTNRMNVYTVRKATQGLANYLNKHNTEGKPLSVAIAHDSRNKGVLFSKESAAVLAANGIKAYLYPQLMPTPALSFAVRHLHCDAGICVTASHNPAKYNGYKAYGNDGCQVTEGMADGIMAEIEALDIFADVKKIPFEEALASGKAEYIGEETVNAFIDAVYGVSILGKPADNLKLVYTPLNGSGKMCVLRILDRIGVKDITVVPEQSEPDGNFPTCPYPNPEIREALQKGLDLCKTVKPDLLLATDPDCDRVGIAVNQHGEYVLMTGNEVGILLLNFIAQCKTELGTMPKDPVAVTTIVSTDMVNGIAKDYGIEIRRTLTGFKYIGDQIALLESEGHPERYLLGFEESYGYLSGGYVRDKDAVDGSMIICEMASYYKEKGMTLVDAINVLYEKYGYYKNALCNFAFEGEDGMKKMNSIMDHLRHNAPAEIAGFKVVGDSDYQLSVRIEGAEKTEITLPKSNVLEYRLENGSKLIVRPSGTEPKIKIYLSGKGKTAAESDEIIAKMEKAATELLGL
;
A
#
# COMPACT_ATOMS: atom_id res chain seq x y z
N MET A 1 40.61 4.09 2.23
CA MET A 1 39.69 3.63 3.31
C MET A 1 38.38 3.26 2.62
N THR A 2 37.95 2.03 2.74
CA THR A 2 36.64 1.57 2.22
C THR A 2 35.55 2.11 3.15
N GLU A 3 34.28 2.13 2.69
CA GLU A 3 33.14 2.52 3.54
C GLU A 3 33.01 1.61 4.77
N TYR A 4 33.26 0.31 4.62
CA TYR A 4 33.31 -0.62 5.74
C TYR A 4 34.36 -0.22 6.82
N GLU A 5 35.59 0.10 6.40
CA GLU A 5 36.65 0.57 7.30
C GLU A 5 36.28 1.91 7.96
N ARG A 6 35.65 2.80 7.21
CA ARG A 6 35.17 4.08 7.71
C ARG A 6 34.14 3.88 8.83
N TRP A 7 33.15 3.01 8.62
CA TRP A 7 32.13 2.70 9.64
C TRP A 7 32.72 2.07 10.90
N LEU A 8 33.75 1.23 10.78
CA LEU A 8 34.47 0.69 11.93
C LEU A 8 35.30 1.73 12.68
N SER A 9 35.77 2.80 12.02
CA SER A 9 36.60 3.85 12.62
C SER A 9 35.79 4.89 13.39
N VAL A 10 34.49 4.98 13.20
CA VAL A 10 33.58 5.91 13.88
C VAL A 10 33.01 5.26 15.14
N GLU A 11 32.86 6.06 16.21
CA GLU A 11 32.07 5.63 17.36
C GLU A 11 30.58 5.67 17.00
N LEU A 12 29.98 4.48 16.87
CA LEU A 12 28.59 4.35 16.46
C LEU A 12 27.66 4.48 17.67
N ASP A 13 26.58 5.28 17.51
CA ASP A 13 25.58 5.53 18.55
C ASP A 13 24.75 4.28 18.91
N ASP A 14 24.51 3.39 17.92
CA ASP A 14 23.86 2.11 18.14
C ASP A 14 24.93 1.01 18.23
N PRO A 15 25.19 0.46 19.43
CA PRO A 15 26.25 -0.52 19.64
C PRO A 15 26.06 -1.82 18.86
N ASP A 16 24.80 -2.20 18.57
CA ASP A 16 24.49 -3.41 17.80
C ASP A 16 25.14 -3.35 16.42
N LEU A 17 25.24 -2.16 15.80
CA LEU A 17 25.83 -1.99 14.47
C LEU A 17 27.32 -2.31 14.43
N LYS A 18 28.06 -1.97 15.50
CA LYS A 18 29.48 -2.27 15.57
C LYS A 18 29.74 -3.76 15.77
N GLU A 19 28.98 -4.42 16.62
CA GLU A 19 29.04 -5.87 16.79
C GLU A 19 28.76 -6.59 15.47
N GLU A 20 27.72 -6.14 14.77
CA GLU A 20 27.33 -6.70 13.49
C GLU A 20 28.43 -6.54 12.42
N LEU A 21 29.05 -5.36 12.30
CA LEU A 21 30.18 -5.14 11.39
C LEU A 21 31.37 -6.05 11.70
N LEU A 22 31.68 -6.23 12.98
CA LEU A 22 32.77 -7.12 13.39
C LEU A 22 32.46 -8.59 13.08
N SER A 23 31.20 -9.00 13.16
CA SER A 23 30.79 -10.38 12.88
C SER A 23 30.95 -10.77 11.40
N VAL A 24 30.91 -9.79 10.49
CA VAL A 24 31.00 -10.02 9.02
C VAL A 24 32.39 -9.70 8.45
N LYS A 25 33.40 -9.39 9.30
CA LYS A 25 34.73 -8.95 8.87
C LYS A 25 35.44 -9.88 7.88
N ASP A 26 35.18 -11.17 7.98
CA ASP A 26 35.80 -12.20 7.15
C ASP A 26 34.83 -12.71 6.03
N GLN A 27 33.75 -11.94 5.75
CA GLN A 27 32.69 -12.27 4.79
C GLN A 27 32.59 -11.17 3.71
N PRO A 28 33.46 -11.20 2.68
CA PRO A 28 33.52 -10.11 1.69
C PRO A 28 32.24 -9.90 0.91
N GLU A 29 31.45 -10.94 0.66
CA GLU A 29 30.15 -10.83 -0.03
C GLU A 29 29.12 -10.08 0.84
N GLU A 30 29.06 -10.38 2.15
CA GLU A 30 28.22 -9.66 3.11
C GLU A 30 28.64 -8.19 3.26
N ILE A 31 29.95 -7.92 3.30
CA ILE A 31 30.47 -6.55 3.35
C ILE A 31 30.08 -5.81 2.06
N ASN A 32 30.28 -6.44 0.90
CA ASN A 32 29.89 -5.83 -0.37
C ASN A 32 28.39 -5.54 -0.43
N ASP A 33 27.52 -6.47 -0.03
CA ASP A 33 26.06 -6.27 -0.04
C ASP A 33 25.60 -5.11 0.86
N ARG A 34 26.32 -4.83 1.95
CA ARG A 34 26.05 -3.74 2.88
C ARG A 34 26.51 -2.37 2.41
N PHE A 35 27.52 -2.31 1.52
CA PHE A 35 28.23 -1.07 1.21
C PHE A 35 28.39 -0.77 -0.30
N TYR A 36 27.88 -1.62 -1.22
CA TYR A 36 28.07 -1.40 -2.66
C TYR A 36 27.31 -0.19 -3.19
N ARG A 37 26.33 0.30 -2.44
CA ARG A 37 25.55 1.51 -2.72
C ARG A 37 24.91 2.07 -1.45
N ASP A 38 24.39 3.28 -1.54
CA ASP A 38 23.47 3.81 -0.55
C ASP A 38 22.06 3.21 -0.74
N LEU A 39 21.30 3.09 0.36
CA LEU A 39 19.90 2.69 0.32
C LEU A 39 19.10 3.74 -0.44
N ALA A 40 18.51 3.36 -1.57
CA ALA A 40 17.79 4.28 -2.42
C ALA A 40 16.49 4.77 -1.77
N PHE A 41 16.24 6.09 -1.82
CA PHE A 41 14.99 6.69 -1.35
C PHE A 41 13.78 6.31 -2.25
N GLY A 42 14.02 5.84 -3.47
CA GLY A 42 12.98 5.36 -4.36
C GLY A 42 11.90 6.43 -4.66
N THR A 43 10.68 5.98 -4.88
CA THR A 43 9.55 6.85 -5.25
C THR A 43 8.78 7.43 -4.06
N GLY A 44 9.42 7.57 -2.91
CA GLY A 44 8.78 8.19 -1.74
C GLY A 44 9.18 7.57 -0.40
N GLY A 45 10.36 6.95 -0.30
CA GLY A 45 10.87 6.45 0.96
C GLY A 45 11.96 5.38 0.83
N LEU A 46 12.57 5.04 1.96
CA LEU A 46 13.57 3.97 2.06
C LEU A 46 12.87 2.63 2.39
N ARG A 47 13.43 1.55 1.91
CA ARG A 47 13.09 0.19 2.36
C ARG A 47 14.33 -0.70 2.26
N GLY A 48 14.68 -1.37 3.34
CA GLY A 48 15.85 -2.23 3.37
C GLY A 48 15.88 -3.18 4.55
N VAL A 49 16.84 -4.09 4.53
CA VAL A 49 17.14 -4.96 5.66
C VAL A 49 17.70 -4.11 6.81
N ILE A 50 17.23 -4.36 8.04
CA ILE A 50 17.77 -3.72 9.25
C ILE A 50 19.21 -4.20 9.47
N GLY A 51 20.16 -3.28 9.73
CA GLY A 51 21.55 -3.63 10.02
C GLY A 51 22.54 -2.53 9.69
N ALA A 52 23.81 -2.86 9.88
CA ALA A 52 24.93 -1.94 9.64
C ALA A 52 25.27 -1.85 8.14
N GLY A 53 25.51 -0.64 7.66
CA GLY A 53 25.91 -0.34 6.29
C GLY A 53 25.07 0.73 5.63
N THR A 54 25.55 1.26 4.50
CA THR A 54 24.87 2.31 3.73
C THR A 54 23.66 1.77 2.97
N ASN A 55 23.68 0.47 2.60
CA ASN A 55 22.57 -0.25 1.94
C ASN A 55 21.69 -1.00 2.96
N ARG A 56 21.53 -0.47 4.17
CA ARG A 56 20.76 -1.05 5.27
C ARG A 56 19.91 0.01 5.95
N MET A 57 18.82 -0.43 6.60
CA MET A 57 18.03 0.42 7.50
C MET A 57 18.69 0.46 8.89
N ASN A 58 19.14 1.61 9.29
CA ASN A 58 19.74 1.88 10.61
C ASN A 58 19.57 3.35 10.99
N VAL A 59 20.00 3.72 12.18
CA VAL A 59 19.87 5.10 12.68
C VAL A 59 20.55 6.13 11.77
N TYR A 60 21.64 5.79 11.11
CA TYR A 60 22.38 6.72 10.25
C TYR A 60 21.67 6.95 8.92
N THR A 61 21.14 5.89 8.28
CA THR A 61 20.40 6.02 7.02
C THR A 61 19.05 6.73 7.24
N VAL A 62 18.39 6.49 8.38
CA VAL A 62 17.17 7.21 8.78
C VAL A 62 17.44 8.68 9.05
N ARG A 63 18.52 8.99 9.80
CA ARG A 63 18.94 10.37 10.08
C ARG A 63 19.28 11.12 8.78
N LYS A 64 20.05 10.48 7.87
CA LYS A 64 20.42 11.06 6.57
C LYS A 64 19.17 11.39 5.75
N ALA A 65 18.21 10.46 5.67
CA ALA A 65 16.94 10.69 4.98
C ALA A 65 16.13 11.83 5.60
N THR A 66 16.08 11.87 6.94
CA THR A 66 15.37 12.93 7.67
C THR A 66 16.05 14.29 7.51
N GLN A 67 17.39 14.34 7.49
CA GLN A 67 18.13 15.57 7.21
C GLN A 67 17.85 16.08 5.79
N GLY A 68 17.80 15.18 4.78
CA GLY A 68 17.41 15.55 3.42
C GLY A 68 16.00 16.11 3.34
N LEU A 69 15.03 15.47 4.01
CA LEU A 69 13.67 15.98 4.13
C LEU A 69 13.65 17.37 4.79
N ALA A 70 14.38 17.54 5.90
CA ALA A 70 14.48 18.82 6.61
C ALA A 70 15.10 19.94 5.74
N ASN A 71 16.16 19.62 4.99
CA ASN A 71 16.78 20.54 4.05
C ASN A 71 15.78 20.96 2.95
N TYR A 72 15.08 19.99 2.36
CA TYR A 72 14.06 20.23 1.36
C TYR A 72 12.96 21.17 1.87
N LEU A 73 12.39 20.87 3.05
CA LEU A 73 11.32 21.68 3.64
C LEU A 73 11.82 23.10 3.94
N ASN A 74 12.98 23.28 4.56
CA ASN A 74 13.56 24.59 4.88
C ASN A 74 13.85 25.41 3.60
N LYS A 75 14.35 24.76 2.55
CA LYS A 75 14.66 25.41 1.26
C LYS A 75 13.40 25.92 0.54
N HIS A 76 12.28 25.21 0.69
CA HIS A 76 11.01 25.57 0.05
C HIS A 76 10.11 26.43 0.95
N ASN A 77 10.49 26.68 2.20
CA ASN A 77 9.77 27.57 3.12
C ASN A 77 10.06 29.04 2.84
N THR A 78 9.57 29.54 1.72
CA THR A 78 9.78 30.92 1.26
C THR A 78 9.08 31.97 2.13
N GLU A 79 8.05 31.57 2.87
CA GLU A 79 7.27 32.45 3.77
C GLU A 79 7.88 32.53 5.17
N GLY A 80 8.86 31.67 5.51
CA GLY A 80 9.49 31.64 6.83
C GLY A 80 8.55 31.24 7.97
N LYS A 81 7.48 30.48 7.66
CA LYS A 81 6.54 29.97 8.66
C LYS A 81 7.15 28.86 9.51
N PRO A 82 6.68 28.65 10.75
CA PRO A 82 7.04 27.47 11.52
C PRO A 82 6.67 26.19 10.77
N LEU A 83 7.63 25.29 10.59
CA LEU A 83 7.43 24.01 9.94
C LEU A 83 7.18 22.90 10.97
N SER A 84 6.38 21.90 10.58
CA SER A 84 6.11 20.72 11.39
C SER A 84 5.99 19.44 10.58
N VAL A 85 6.30 18.30 11.21
CA VAL A 85 6.25 16.97 10.61
C VAL A 85 5.60 16.00 11.58
N ALA A 86 4.61 15.23 11.10
CA ALA A 86 4.00 14.15 11.86
C ALA A 86 4.78 12.83 11.67
N ILE A 87 4.87 11.99 12.71
CA ILE A 87 5.63 10.73 12.68
C ILE A 87 4.77 9.60 13.28
N ALA A 88 4.68 8.48 12.56
CA ALA A 88 4.10 7.23 13.03
C ALA A 88 5.03 6.05 12.73
N HIS A 89 4.80 4.92 13.40
CA HIS A 89 5.48 3.66 13.11
C HIS A 89 4.55 2.47 13.34
N ASP A 90 4.85 1.36 12.69
CA ASP A 90 4.21 0.07 12.91
C ASP A 90 4.91 -0.75 14.02
N SER A 91 4.62 -2.06 14.09
CA SER A 91 5.16 -2.97 15.10
C SER A 91 6.61 -3.42 14.87
N ARG A 92 7.23 -3.03 13.75
CA ARG A 92 8.54 -3.55 13.34
C ARG A 92 9.67 -3.19 14.30
N ASN A 93 10.66 -4.09 14.37
CA ASN A 93 11.88 -3.88 15.14
C ASN A 93 12.54 -2.53 14.78
N LYS A 94 13.09 -1.84 15.78
CA LYS A 94 13.70 -0.50 15.68
C LYS A 94 12.71 0.63 15.28
N GLY A 95 11.39 0.39 15.13
CA GLY A 95 10.40 1.41 14.73
C GLY A 95 10.39 2.62 15.66
N VAL A 96 10.30 2.40 16.97
CA VAL A 96 10.36 3.47 17.99
C VAL A 96 11.69 4.24 17.94
N LEU A 97 12.81 3.54 17.78
CA LEU A 97 14.13 4.15 17.69
C LEU A 97 14.23 5.07 16.47
N PHE A 98 13.85 4.58 15.30
CA PHE A 98 13.89 5.35 14.05
C PHE A 98 12.96 6.57 14.08
N SER A 99 11.79 6.46 14.72
CA SER A 99 10.88 7.59 14.91
C SER A 99 11.47 8.67 15.81
N LYS A 100 12.09 8.29 16.93
CA LYS A 100 12.77 9.23 17.84
C LYS A 100 13.99 9.90 17.18
N GLU A 101 14.76 9.16 16.41
CA GLU A 101 15.91 9.70 15.66
C GLU A 101 15.46 10.69 14.58
N SER A 102 14.36 10.40 13.88
CA SER A 102 13.75 11.34 12.94
C SER A 102 13.31 12.63 13.64
N ALA A 103 12.64 12.53 14.80
CA ALA A 103 12.23 13.69 15.58
C ALA A 103 13.43 14.52 16.08
N ALA A 104 14.51 13.84 16.49
CA ALA A 104 15.76 14.48 16.95
C ALA A 104 16.44 15.29 15.84
N VAL A 105 16.45 14.79 14.61
CA VAL A 105 16.99 15.49 13.44
C VAL A 105 16.10 16.68 13.05
N LEU A 106 14.79 16.50 12.98
CA LEU A 106 13.83 17.59 12.67
C LEU A 106 13.96 18.72 13.66
N ALA A 107 13.99 18.42 14.97
CA ALA A 107 14.13 19.40 16.05
C ALA A 107 15.45 20.20 15.96
N ALA A 108 16.56 19.56 15.57
CA ALA A 108 17.84 20.22 15.35
C ALA A 108 17.83 21.16 14.15
N ASN A 109 16.95 20.93 13.18
CA ASN A 109 16.77 21.74 11.98
C ASN A 109 15.64 22.79 12.10
N GLY A 110 15.13 23.03 13.33
CA GLY A 110 14.09 24.02 13.60
C GLY A 110 12.70 23.62 13.16
N ILE A 111 12.47 22.35 12.89
CA ILE A 111 11.17 21.79 12.48
C ILE A 111 10.53 21.07 13.66
N LYS A 112 9.28 21.39 13.99
CA LYS A 112 8.55 20.73 15.07
C LYS A 112 8.17 19.31 14.67
N ALA A 113 8.45 18.33 15.52
CA ALA A 113 8.06 16.94 15.32
C ALA A 113 6.86 16.58 16.19
N TYR A 114 5.79 16.10 15.57
CA TYR A 114 4.65 15.48 16.24
C TYR A 114 4.73 13.98 16.04
N LEU A 115 4.86 13.19 17.12
CA LEU A 115 4.97 11.73 16.98
C LEU A 115 3.95 10.99 17.85
N TYR A 116 3.39 9.93 17.34
CA TYR A 116 2.55 9.06 18.15
C TYR A 116 3.38 8.36 19.24
N PRO A 117 2.90 8.33 20.49
CA PRO A 117 3.61 7.64 21.59
C PRO A 117 3.57 6.12 21.47
N GLN A 118 2.61 5.58 20.71
CA GLN A 118 2.44 4.16 20.41
C GLN A 118 2.47 3.92 18.90
N LEU A 119 2.58 2.66 18.51
CA LEU A 119 2.42 2.27 17.10
C LEU A 119 1.02 2.64 16.58
N MET A 120 0.95 3.10 15.33
CA MET A 120 -0.29 3.53 14.70
C MET A 120 -0.36 3.07 13.24
N PRO A 121 -1.57 2.87 12.71
CA PRO A 121 -1.78 2.62 11.28
C PRO A 121 -1.20 3.72 10.38
N THR A 122 -0.70 3.33 9.21
CA THR A 122 -0.27 4.28 8.17
C THR A 122 -1.33 5.35 7.85
N PRO A 123 -2.63 5.01 7.69
CA PRO A 123 -3.66 6.04 7.45
C PRO A 123 -3.83 7.02 8.61
N ALA A 124 -3.56 6.62 9.86
CA ALA A 124 -3.57 7.56 10.99
C ALA A 124 -2.47 8.62 10.87
N LEU A 125 -1.32 8.31 10.25
CA LEU A 125 -0.31 9.32 9.91
C LEU A 125 -0.83 10.27 8.85
N SER A 126 -1.38 9.77 7.74
CA SER A 126 -1.96 10.60 6.68
C SER A 126 -3.01 11.57 7.25
N PHE A 127 -3.86 11.07 8.16
CA PHE A 127 -4.83 11.89 8.89
C PHE A 127 -4.14 12.95 9.78
N ALA A 128 -3.15 12.57 10.57
CA ALA A 128 -2.46 13.50 11.48
C ALA A 128 -1.76 14.63 10.73
N VAL A 129 -1.13 14.36 9.58
CA VAL A 129 -0.52 15.38 8.73
C VAL A 129 -1.55 16.45 8.35
N ARG A 130 -2.73 16.04 7.91
CA ARG A 130 -3.83 16.94 7.50
C ARG A 130 -4.47 17.64 8.69
N HIS A 131 -4.78 16.88 9.76
CA HIS A 131 -5.49 17.38 10.93
C HIS A 131 -4.67 18.37 11.76
N LEU A 132 -3.36 18.13 11.90
CA LEU A 132 -2.43 19.01 12.61
C LEU A 132 -1.79 20.06 11.69
N HIS A 133 -2.17 20.10 10.41
CA HIS A 133 -1.62 20.99 9.40
C HIS A 133 -0.09 20.93 9.30
N CYS A 134 0.46 19.71 9.34
CA CYS A 134 1.89 19.50 9.18
C CYS A 134 2.35 19.69 7.73
N ASP A 135 3.60 20.10 7.55
CA ASP A 135 4.19 20.31 6.23
C ASP A 135 4.64 19.01 5.56
N ALA A 136 4.84 17.96 6.37
CA ALA A 136 5.18 16.63 5.90
C ALA A 136 4.81 15.56 6.94
N GLY A 137 4.94 14.29 6.55
CA GLY A 137 4.80 13.13 7.43
C GLY A 137 5.88 12.10 7.21
N ILE A 138 6.16 11.31 8.24
CA ILE A 138 7.09 10.16 8.21
C ILE A 138 6.38 8.94 8.79
N CYS A 139 6.29 7.85 8.02
CA CYS A 139 5.85 6.56 8.52
C CYS A 139 7.00 5.56 8.50
N VAL A 140 7.39 5.08 9.68
CA VAL A 140 8.43 4.07 9.83
C VAL A 140 7.80 2.69 9.73
N THR A 141 7.84 2.12 8.53
CA THR A 141 7.24 0.82 8.20
C THR A 141 7.85 0.22 6.94
N ALA A 142 7.82 -1.10 6.83
CA ALA A 142 8.06 -1.83 5.58
C ALA A 142 6.81 -2.62 5.13
N SER A 143 5.59 -2.17 5.55
CA SER A 143 4.31 -2.80 5.23
C SER A 143 4.33 -4.31 5.58
N HIS A 144 4.02 -5.18 4.65
CA HIS A 144 3.96 -6.63 4.82
C HIS A 144 5.27 -7.40 4.56
N ASN A 145 6.41 -6.71 4.43
CA ASN A 145 7.70 -7.38 4.23
C ASN A 145 8.09 -8.22 5.47
N PRO A 146 8.98 -9.23 5.31
CA PRO A 146 9.50 -10.02 6.44
C PRO A 146 10.11 -9.19 7.58
N ALA A 147 10.23 -9.79 8.76
CA ALA A 147 10.71 -9.15 9.99
C ALA A 147 12.06 -8.45 9.89
N LYS A 148 12.97 -8.96 9.05
CA LYS A 148 14.29 -8.37 8.83
C LYS A 148 14.29 -7.01 8.14
N TYR A 149 13.15 -6.59 7.56
CA TYR A 149 13.01 -5.31 6.87
C TYR A 149 12.39 -4.25 7.76
N ASN A 150 12.81 -3.00 7.54
CA ASN A 150 12.09 -1.81 7.94
C ASN A 150 12.16 -0.79 6.79
N GLY A 151 11.47 0.33 6.96
CA GLY A 151 11.41 1.39 5.96
C GLY A 151 11.09 2.75 6.56
N TYR A 152 11.06 3.73 5.68
CA TYR A 152 10.78 5.13 5.98
C TYR A 152 10.00 5.69 4.79
N LYS A 153 8.70 5.88 4.94
CA LYS A 153 7.83 6.50 3.93
C LYS A 153 7.69 7.98 4.24
N ALA A 154 7.89 8.85 3.24
CA ALA A 154 7.65 10.29 3.35
C ALA A 154 6.31 10.70 2.76
N TYR A 155 5.62 11.62 3.41
CA TYR A 155 4.30 12.14 3.05
C TYR A 155 4.36 13.66 2.89
N GLY A 156 3.61 14.21 1.92
CA GLY A 156 3.42 15.64 1.75
C GLY A 156 2.40 16.22 2.72
N ASN A 157 2.24 17.54 2.70
CA ASN A 157 1.31 18.28 3.56
C ASN A 157 -0.17 17.98 3.30
N ASP A 158 -0.47 17.36 2.15
CA ASP A 158 -1.80 16.88 1.79
C ASP A 158 -2.13 15.50 2.41
N GLY A 159 -1.15 14.87 3.08
CA GLY A 159 -1.27 13.53 3.65
C GLY A 159 -1.10 12.40 2.64
N CYS A 160 -0.70 12.70 1.40
CA CYS A 160 -0.36 11.70 0.39
C CYS A 160 1.13 11.32 0.50
N GLN A 161 1.48 10.07 0.19
CA GLN A 161 2.89 9.71 0.03
C GLN A 161 3.48 10.56 -1.10
N VAL A 162 4.70 11.11 -0.89
CA VAL A 162 5.31 12.05 -1.84
C VAL A 162 5.38 11.47 -3.26
N THR A 163 5.07 12.32 -4.23
CA THR A 163 5.12 12.01 -5.67
C THR A 163 6.41 12.49 -6.30
N GLU A 164 6.62 12.23 -7.59
CA GLU A 164 7.90 12.35 -8.29
C GLU A 164 8.63 13.69 -8.00
N GLY A 165 7.98 14.82 -8.15
CA GLY A 165 8.65 16.13 -7.99
C GLY A 165 9.21 16.39 -6.59
N MET A 166 8.42 16.09 -5.54
CA MET A 166 8.86 16.23 -4.15
C MET A 166 9.86 15.14 -3.77
N ALA A 167 9.65 13.90 -4.22
CA ALA A 167 10.55 12.79 -3.96
C ALA A 167 11.94 13.03 -4.56
N ASP A 168 12.00 13.52 -5.81
CA ASP A 168 13.26 13.85 -6.50
C ASP A 168 14.00 14.98 -5.78
N GLY A 169 13.27 16.01 -5.33
CA GLY A 169 13.84 17.10 -4.56
C GLY A 169 14.43 16.66 -3.21
N ILE A 170 13.72 15.79 -2.47
CA ILE A 170 14.22 15.21 -1.22
C ILE A 170 15.43 14.31 -1.49
N MET A 171 15.39 13.50 -2.54
CA MET A 171 16.49 12.61 -2.93
C MET A 171 17.76 13.39 -3.25
N ALA A 172 17.65 14.48 -4.00
CA ALA A 172 18.79 15.35 -4.30
C ALA A 172 19.43 15.93 -3.02
N GLU A 173 18.63 16.33 -2.04
CA GLU A 173 19.14 16.79 -0.74
C GLU A 173 19.82 15.64 0.04
N ILE A 174 19.28 14.41 0.01
CA ILE A 174 19.88 13.22 0.66
C ILE A 174 21.23 12.86 0.03
N GLU A 175 21.31 12.84 -1.30
CA GLU A 175 22.53 12.46 -2.03
C GLU A 175 23.69 13.43 -1.80
N ALA A 176 23.37 14.70 -1.53
CA ALA A 176 24.39 15.72 -1.22
C ALA A 176 25.01 15.60 0.16
N LEU A 177 24.47 14.75 1.08
CA LEU A 177 24.89 14.66 2.48
C LEU A 177 25.92 13.56 2.71
N ASP A 178 26.92 13.86 3.51
CA ASP A 178 27.72 12.85 4.20
C ASP A 178 26.94 12.30 5.41
N ILE A 179 26.89 10.96 5.53
CA ILE A 179 26.06 10.27 6.53
C ILE A 179 26.50 10.53 7.98
N PHE A 180 27.75 10.91 8.22
CA PHE A 180 28.28 11.19 9.55
C PHE A 180 28.48 12.69 9.82
N ALA A 181 28.94 13.46 8.82
CA ALA A 181 29.37 14.84 9.00
C ALA A 181 28.25 15.88 8.87
N ASP A 182 27.24 15.64 8.00
CA ASP A 182 26.29 16.67 7.61
C ASP A 182 24.94 16.57 8.31
N VAL A 183 24.73 15.53 9.12
CA VAL A 183 23.46 15.32 9.84
C VAL A 183 23.47 16.03 11.19
N LYS A 184 22.50 16.91 11.39
CA LYS A 184 22.29 17.62 12.65
C LYS A 184 21.27 16.89 13.50
N LYS A 185 21.57 16.68 14.78
CA LYS A 185 20.58 16.14 15.73
C LYS A 185 20.78 16.76 17.12
N ILE A 186 19.74 16.77 17.93
CA ILE A 186 19.78 16.98 19.37
C ILE A 186 19.25 15.72 20.07
N PRO A 187 19.54 15.48 21.35
CA PRO A 187 18.93 14.38 22.09
C PRO A 187 17.41 14.46 22.04
N PHE A 188 16.73 13.34 21.81
CA PHE A 188 15.27 13.31 21.71
C PHE A 188 14.56 13.86 22.97
N GLU A 189 15.10 13.54 24.15
CA GLU A 189 14.54 14.03 25.43
C GLU A 189 14.71 15.56 25.56
N GLU A 190 15.76 16.15 24.97
CA GLU A 190 15.91 17.61 24.87
C GLU A 190 14.89 18.21 23.91
N ALA A 191 14.64 17.54 22.79
CA ALA A 191 13.60 17.96 21.84
C ALA A 191 12.21 17.99 22.50
N LEU A 192 11.87 16.98 23.30
CA LEU A 192 10.63 16.95 24.08
C LEU A 192 10.59 18.06 25.14
N ALA A 193 11.63 18.19 25.94
CA ALA A 193 11.69 19.17 27.02
C ALA A 193 11.60 20.62 26.53
N SER A 194 12.13 20.89 25.33
CA SER A 194 12.09 22.21 24.69
C SER A 194 10.81 22.47 23.86
N GLY A 195 9.89 21.51 23.76
CA GLY A 195 8.69 21.63 22.95
C GLY A 195 8.91 21.56 21.43
N LYS A 196 10.15 21.21 21.00
CA LYS A 196 10.48 20.97 19.58
C LYS A 196 9.98 19.62 19.08
N ALA A 197 9.78 18.67 19.99
CA ALA A 197 9.03 17.44 19.75
C ALA A 197 7.85 17.38 20.72
N GLU A 198 6.76 16.77 20.28
CA GLU A 198 5.53 16.63 21.06
C GLU A 198 4.82 15.32 20.71
N TYR A 199 4.26 14.66 21.71
CA TYR A 199 3.46 13.47 21.45
C TYR A 199 2.05 13.85 20.98
N ILE A 200 1.59 13.18 19.94
CA ILE A 200 0.22 13.28 19.43
C ILE A 200 -0.71 12.66 20.48
N GLY A 201 -1.71 13.42 20.90
CA GLY A 201 -2.65 13.01 21.94
C GLY A 201 -3.80 12.13 21.43
N GLU A 202 -4.57 11.61 22.37
CA GLU A 202 -5.72 10.73 22.11
C GLU A 202 -6.84 11.46 21.34
N GLU A 203 -6.92 12.79 21.42
CA GLU A 203 -7.88 13.62 20.68
C GLU A 203 -7.70 13.47 19.17
N THR A 204 -6.45 13.40 18.67
CA THR A 204 -6.19 13.17 17.25
C THR A 204 -6.57 11.75 16.83
N VAL A 205 -6.31 10.75 17.69
CA VAL A 205 -6.73 9.36 17.44
C VAL A 205 -8.26 9.26 17.36
N ASN A 206 -8.97 9.91 18.29
CA ASN A 206 -10.44 9.92 18.29
C ASN A 206 -10.99 10.66 17.07
N ALA A 207 -10.38 11.79 16.67
CA ALA A 207 -10.75 12.50 15.45
C ALA A 207 -10.55 11.64 14.19
N PHE A 208 -9.49 10.82 14.13
CA PHE A 208 -9.29 9.84 13.06
C PHE A 208 -10.41 8.81 13.02
N ILE A 209 -10.74 8.19 14.16
CA ILE A 209 -11.84 7.22 14.24
C ILE A 209 -13.20 7.87 13.89
N ASP A 210 -13.41 9.15 14.28
CA ASP A 210 -14.60 9.91 13.92
C ASP A 210 -14.68 10.15 12.41
N ALA A 211 -13.56 10.45 11.76
CA ALA A 211 -13.48 10.64 10.32
C ALA A 211 -13.75 9.32 9.56
N VAL A 212 -13.19 8.20 10.03
CA VAL A 212 -13.51 6.85 9.48
C VAL A 212 -14.99 6.55 9.63
N TYR A 213 -15.56 6.74 10.82
CA TYR A 213 -17.01 6.52 11.03
C TYR A 213 -17.87 7.43 10.17
N GLY A 214 -17.40 8.63 9.88
CA GLY A 214 -18.12 9.61 9.06
C GLY A 214 -18.37 9.15 7.61
N VAL A 215 -17.68 8.11 7.13
CA VAL A 215 -17.90 7.52 5.79
C VAL A 215 -18.69 6.21 5.82
N SER A 216 -19.20 5.80 6.99
CA SER A 216 -20.12 4.67 7.14
C SER A 216 -21.31 4.78 6.18
N ILE A 217 -21.72 3.66 5.58
CA ILE A 217 -22.74 3.60 4.53
C ILE A 217 -24.11 3.20 5.08
N LEU A 218 -24.16 2.19 5.97
CA LEU A 218 -25.46 1.61 6.39
C LEU A 218 -26.27 2.53 7.31
N GLY A 219 -25.62 3.35 8.14
CA GLY A 219 -26.30 4.19 9.13
C GLY A 219 -27.08 3.41 10.20
N LYS A 220 -26.83 2.10 10.31
CA LYS A 220 -27.43 1.19 11.29
C LYS A 220 -26.37 0.19 11.79
N PRO A 221 -26.55 -0.39 13.01
CA PRO A 221 -25.61 -1.37 13.54
C PRO A 221 -25.45 -2.61 12.67
N ALA A 222 -24.21 -3.11 12.55
CA ALA A 222 -23.85 -4.38 11.94
C ALA A 222 -23.77 -5.50 13.00
N ASP A 223 -24.76 -5.57 13.90
CA ASP A 223 -24.78 -6.41 15.11
C ASP A 223 -25.11 -7.88 14.85
N ASN A 224 -25.43 -8.21 13.60
CA ASN A 224 -25.70 -9.58 13.16
C ASN A 224 -24.44 -10.38 12.78
N LEU A 225 -23.25 -9.76 12.83
CA LEU A 225 -22.00 -10.39 12.43
C LEU A 225 -21.24 -11.04 13.58
N LYS A 226 -20.64 -12.18 13.28
CA LYS A 226 -19.65 -12.85 14.11
C LYS A 226 -18.31 -12.89 13.36
N LEU A 227 -17.25 -12.35 13.97
CA LEU A 227 -15.95 -12.18 13.33
C LEU A 227 -14.83 -12.93 14.04
N VAL A 228 -13.86 -13.39 13.26
CA VAL A 228 -12.49 -13.60 13.71
C VAL A 228 -11.62 -12.50 13.12
N TYR A 229 -10.80 -11.84 13.94
CA TYR A 229 -9.92 -10.76 13.49
C TYR A 229 -8.46 -11.07 13.83
N THR A 230 -7.54 -10.80 12.91
CA THR A 230 -6.11 -10.80 13.16
C THR A 230 -5.44 -9.51 12.68
N PRO A 231 -4.73 -8.79 13.55
CA PRO A 231 -3.86 -7.68 13.16
C PRO A 231 -2.49 -8.14 12.62
N LEU A 232 -2.24 -9.44 12.47
CA LEU A 232 -0.95 -10.02 12.06
C LEU A 232 0.25 -9.45 12.85
N ASN A 233 0.10 -9.36 14.19
CA ASN A 233 1.07 -8.73 15.10
C ASN A 233 1.41 -7.25 14.75
N GLY A 234 0.54 -6.56 14.02
CA GLY A 234 0.71 -5.20 13.53
C GLY A 234 0.03 -4.13 14.38
N SER A 235 -0.18 -2.96 13.79
CA SER A 235 -0.71 -1.74 14.41
C SER A 235 -2.24 -1.64 14.43
N GLY A 236 -2.94 -2.52 13.70
CA GLY A 236 -4.38 -2.34 13.43
C GLY A 236 -5.31 -2.57 14.61
N LYS A 237 -4.93 -3.39 15.61
CA LYS A 237 -5.83 -3.89 16.67
C LYS A 237 -6.66 -2.79 17.32
N MET A 238 -6.02 -1.72 17.78
CA MET A 238 -6.71 -0.66 18.53
C MET A 238 -7.75 0.06 17.65
N CYS A 239 -7.36 0.54 16.48
CA CYS A 239 -8.24 1.33 15.62
C CYS A 239 -9.35 0.47 15.00
N VAL A 240 -9.02 -0.75 14.54
CA VAL A 240 -10.01 -1.66 13.96
C VAL A 240 -11.06 -2.09 14.99
N LEU A 241 -10.67 -2.45 16.20
CA LEU A 241 -11.65 -2.82 17.22
C LEU A 241 -12.53 -1.63 17.64
N ARG A 242 -11.97 -0.41 17.71
CA ARG A 242 -12.75 0.81 18.01
C ARG A 242 -13.79 1.10 16.92
N ILE A 243 -13.43 1.00 15.66
CA ILE A 243 -14.37 1.28 14.57
C ILE A 243 -15.43 0.18 14.44
N LEU A 244 -15.06 -1.10 14.62
CA LEU A 244 -16.01 -2.21 14.60
C LEU A 244 -17.01 -2.12 15.77
N ASP A 245 -16.56 -1.76 16.96
CA ASP A 245 -17.45 -1.49 18.12
C ASP A 245 -18.43 -0.36 17.79
N ARG A 246 -17.95 0.70 17.14
CA ARG A 246 -18.76 1.87 16.80
C ARG A 246 -19.86 1.59 15.77
N ILE A 247 -19.61 0.69 14.82
CA ILE A 247 -20.64 0.21 13.89
C ILE A 247 -21.49 -0.94 14.43
N GLY A 248 -21.31 -1.30 15.71
CA GLY A 248 -22.16 -2.25 16.42
C GLY A 248 -21.74 -3.72 16.34
N VAL A 249 -20.61 -4.05 15.72
CA VAL A 249 -20.10 -5.43 15.72
C VAL A 249 -19.57 -5.80 17.09
N LYS A 250 -20.20 -6.76 17.78
CA LYS A 250 -19.89 -7.13 19.17
C LYS A 250 -19.27 -8.52 19.33
N ASP A 251 -19.56 -9.46 18.43
CA ASP A 251 -19.05 -10.84 18.48
C ASP A 251 -17.74 -10.95 17.69
N ILE A 252 -16.63 -10.52 18.30
CA ILE A 252 -15.31 -10.51 17.70
C ILE A 252 -14.36 -11.37 18.52
N THR A 253 -13.76 -12.38 17.88
CA THR A 253 -12.67 -13.17 18.45
C THR A 253 -11.36 -12.77 17.78
N VAL A 254 -10.44 -12.18 18.54
CA VAL A 254 -9.10 -11.85 18.03
C VAL A 254 -8.20 -13.09 18.10
N VAL A 255 -7.40 -13.34 17.04
CA VAL A 255 -6.44 -14.46 17.00
C VAL A 255 -5.38 -14.26 18.08
N PRO A 256 -5.31 -15.11 19.13
CA PRO A 256 -4.48 -14.82 20.31
C PRO A 256 -3.00 -14.68 20.00
N GLU A 257 -2.43 -15.54 19.14
CA GLU A 257 -1.01 -15.58 18.82
C GLU A 257 -0.56 -14.41 17.95
N GLN A 258 -1.51 -13.70 17.33
CA GLN A 258 -1.26 -12.56 16.42
C GLN A 258 -1.82 -11.24 16.97
N SER A 259 -2.41 -11.26 18.16
CA SER A 259 -3.12 -10.14 18.76
C SER A 259 -2.21 -9.01 19.21
N GLU A 260 -1.06 -9.36 19.81
CA GLU A 260 -0.12 -8.36 20.33
C GLU A 260 0.93 -7.98 19.28
N PRO A 261 1.35 -6.70 19.24
CA PRO A 261 2.39 -6.26 18.33
C PRO A 261 3.70 -7.03 18.54
N ASP A 262 4.27 -7.58 17.45
CA ASP A 262 5.58 -8.24 17.49
C ASP A 262 6.28 -8.09 16.14
N GLY A 263 7.39 -7.33 16.11
CA GLY A 263 8.17 -7.08 14.90
C GLY A 263 8.89 -8.30 14.33
N ASN A 264 8.90 -9.43 15.05
CA ASN A 264 9.47 -10.69 14.55
C ASN A 264 8.45 -11.54 13.79
N PHE A 265 7.15 -11.23 13.88
CA PHE A 265 6.07 -11.97 13.21
C PHE A 265 6.19 -13.49 13.37
N PRO A 266 6.21 -14.03 14.60
CA PRO A 266 6.64 -15.40 14.90
C PRO A 266 5.75 -16.48 14.26
N THR A 267 4.49 -16.15 13.95
CA THR A 267 3.53 -17.08 13.35
C THR A 267 3.32 -16.85 11.86
N CYS A 268 3.94 -15.79 11.29
CA CYS A 268 3.70 -15.35 9.93
C CYS A 268 4.93 -14.64 9.35
N PRO A 269 5.93 -15.37 8.79
CA PRO A 269 7.16 -14.78 8.24
C PRO A 269 6.92 -13.71 7.16
N TYR A 270 5.79 -13.79 6.46
CA TYR A 270 5.30 -12.82 5.49
C TYR A 270 3.92 -12.34 5.94
N PRO A 271 3.82 -11.26 6.76
CA PRO A 271 2.56 -10.79 7.33
C PRO A 271 1.71 -10.04 6.28
N ASN A 272 1.37 -10.72 5.20
CA ASN A 272 0.61 -10.21 4.06
C ASN A 272 -0.77 -10.88 4.01
N PRO A 273 -1.88 -10.16 4.21
CA PRO A 273 -3.23 -10.71 4.19
C PRO A 273 -3.67 -11.24 2.81
N GLU A 274 -2.88 -11.04 1.76
CA GLU A 274 -3.10 -11.62 0.43
C GLU A 274 -2.77 -13.12 0.38
N ILE A 275 -1.90 -13.61 1.28
CA ILE A 275 -1.42 -14.99 1.25
C ILE A 275 -2.09 -15.86 2.31
N ARG A 276 -2.45 -17.06 1.91
CA ARG A 276 -3.18 -18.01 2.77
C ARG A 276 -2.42 -18.36 4.05
N GLU A 277 -1.10 -18.50 3.95
CA GLU A 277 -0.21 -18.84 5.06
C GLU A 277 -0.28 -17.80 6.19
N ALA A 278 -0.41 -16.52 5.86
CA ALA A 278 -0.59 -15.45 6.84
C ALA A 278 -1.90 -15.58 7.62
N LEU A 279 -2.94 -16.08 6.96
CA LEU A 279 -4.27 -16.25 7.53
C LEU A 279 -4.45 -17.58 8.26
N GLN A 280 -3.46 -18.49 8.22
CA GLN A 280 -3.63 -19.87 8.69
C GLN A 280 -4.08 -19.96 10.16
N LYS A 281 -3.52 -19.16 11.07
CA LYS A 281 -3.94 -19.12 12.48
C LYS A 281 -5.41 -18.70 12.63
N GLY A 282 -5.80 -17.69 11.88
CA GLY A 282 -7.20 -17.24 11.83
C GLY A 282 -8.13 -18.32 11.26
N LEU A 283 -7.73 -18.95 10.15
CA LEU A 283 -8.50 -20.04 9.53
C LEU A 283 -8.64 -21.26 10.45
N ASP A 284 -7.62 -21.59 11.24
CA ASP A 284 -7.70 -22.67 12.24
C ASP A 284 -8.66 -22.31 13.37
N LEU A 285 -8.63 -21.07 13.84
CA LEU A 285 -9.58 -20.55 14.84
C LEU A 285 -11.02 -20.54 14.32
N CYS A 286 -11.22 -20.26 13.04
CA CYS A 286 -12.54 -20.29 12.39
C CYS A 286 -13.22 -21.67 12.46
N LYS A 287 -12.47 -22.77 12.51
CA LYS A 287 -13.03 -24.12 12.63
C LYS A 287 -13.82 -24.32 13.93
N THR A 288 -13.41 -23.64 15.00
CA THR A 288 -14.04 -23.69 16.33
C THR A 288 -15.02 -22.55 16.57
N VAL A 289 -14.64 -21.32 16.24
CA VAL A 289 -15.46 -20.12 16.44
C VAL A 289 -16.64 -20.08 15.49
N LYS A 290 -16.46 -20.56 14.25
CA LYS A 290 -17.44 -20.53 13.16
C LYS A 290 -17.98 -19.12 12.90
N PRO A 291 -17.10 -18.14 12.61
CA PRO A 291 -17.51 -16.78 12.28
C PRO A 291 -18.14 -16.72 10.88
N ASP A 292 -18.82 -15.62 10.59
CA ASP A 292 -19.26 -15.28 9.23
C ASP A 292 -18.05 -14.88 8.37
N LEU A 293 -17.08 -14.20 8.98
CA LEU A 293 -15.95 -13.57 8.32
C LEU A 293 -14.68 -13.67 9.17
N LEU A 294 -13.56 -14.03 8.55
CA LEU A 294 -12.21 -13.76 9.03
C LEU A 294 -11.72 -12.48 8.38
N LEU A 295 -11.25 -11.55 9.19
CA LEU A 295 -10.67 -10.27 8.79
C LEU A 295 -9.20 -10.22 9.20
N ALA A 296 -8.30 -9.78 8.32
CA ALA A 296 -6.87 -9.67 8.60
C ALA A 296 -6.32 -8.36 8.05
N THR A 297 -5.57 -7.62 8.88
CA THR A 297 -4.85 -6.41 8.47
C THR A 297 -3.34 -6.63 8.49
N ASP A 298 -2.61 -6.00 7.56
CA ASP A 298 -1.15 -6.06 7.53
C ASP A 298 -0.52 -5.21 8.65
N PRO A 299 0.82 -5.30 8.87
CA PRO A 299 1.45 -4.66 10.03
C PRO A 299 1.24 -3.15 10.16
N ASP A 300 1.23 -2.41 9.07
CA ASP A 300 0.97 -0.96 9.07
C ASP A 300 -0.50 -0.62 8.79
N CYS A 301 -1.37 -1.64 8.74
CA CYS A 301 -2.83 -1.52 8.68
C CYS A 301 -3.31 -0.62 7.53
N ASP A 302 -2.67 -0.77 6.38
CA ASP A 302 -3.10 -0.13 5.14
C ASP A 302 -3.78 -1.11 4.16
N ARG A 303 -3.73 -2.43 4.43
CA ARG A 303 -4.40 -3.50 3.67
C ARG A 303 -5.26 -4.36 4.55
N VAL A 304 -6.37 -4.85 4.00
CA VAL A 304 -7.26 -5.80 4.66
C VAL A 304 -7.66 -6.92 3.74
N GLY A 305 -7.41 -8.16 4.19
CA GLY A 305 -7.82 -9.39 3.52
C GLY A 305 -8.91 -10.10 4.31
N ILE A 306 -9.74 -10.89 3.61
CA ILE A 306 -10.85 -11.60 4.21
C ILE A 306 -10.95 -13.05 3.75
N ALA A 307 -11.51 -13.90 4.64
CA ALA A 307 -12.04 -15.19 4.27
C ALA A 307 -13.50 -15.29 4.73
N VAL A 308 -14.38 -15.67 3.82
CA VAL A 308 -15.83 -15.70 4.00
C VAL A 308 -16.29 -17.12 4.28
N ASN A 309 -17.14 -17.32 5.28
CA ASN A 309 -17.78 -18.58 5.56
C ASN A 309 -18.82 -18.91 4.49
N GLN A 310 -18.47 -19.84 3.59
CA GLN A 310 -19.39 -20.36 2.58
C GLN A 310 -19.82 -21.77 2.96
N HIS A 311 -20.95 -21.87 3.66
CA HIS A 311 -21.53 -23.13 4.12
C HIS A 311 -20.57 -24.03 4.95
N GLY A 312 -19.71 -23.43 5.75
CA GLY A 312 -18.74 -24.11 6.64
C GLY A 312 -17.32 -24.19 6.09
N GLU A 313 -17.10 -23.81 4.83
CA GLU A 313 -15.78 -23.63 4.24
C GLU A 313 -15.40 -22.15 4.18
N TYR A 314 -14.13 -21.82 4.44
CA TYR A 314 -13.64 -20.45 4.41
C TYR A 314 -12.96 -20.14 3.06
N VAL A 315 -13.61 -19.31 2.26
CA VAL A 315 -13.15 -18.88 0.94
C VAL A 315 -12.41 -17.56 1.08
N LEU A 316 -11.14 -17.55 0.69
CA LEU A 316 -10.35 -16.31 0.60
C LEU A 316 -10.81 -15.51 -0.61
N MET A 317 -11.10 -14.22 -0.40
CA MET A 317 -11.46 -13.32 -1.48
C MET A 317 -10.27 -12.47 -1.90
N THR A 318 -10.11 -12.27 -3.20
CA THR A 318 -9.06 -11.43 -3.75
C THR A 318 -9.38 -9.94 -3.57
N GLY A 319 -8.34 -9.09 -3.63
CA GLY A 319 -8.52 -7.64 -3.55
C GLY A 319 -9.43 -7.08 -4.65
N ASN A 320 -9.37 -7.67 -5.85
CA ASN A 320 -10.29 -7.32 -6.94
C ASN A 320 -11.75 -7.67 -6.61
N GLU A 321 -12.02 -8.87 -6.09
CA GLU A 321 -13.39 -9.30 -5.73
C GLU A 321 -13.97 -8.42 -4.63
N VAL A 322 -13.17 -8.14 -3.59
CA VAL A 322 -13.61 -7.24 -2.50
C VAL A 322 -13.84 -5.82 -3.02
N GLY A 323 -12.94 -5.28 -3.86
CA GLY A 323 -13.09 -3.95 -4.45
C GLY A 323 -14.36 -3.81 -5.29
N ILE A 324 -14.68 -4.83 -6.10
CA ILE A 324 -15.92 -4.90 -6.89
C ILE A 324 -17.17 -4.96 -6.01
N LEU A 325 -17.15 -5.80 -4.98
CA LEU A 325 -18.25 -5.90 -4.03
C LEU A 325 -18.49 -4.59 -3.29
N LEU A 326 -17.41 -3.93 -2.83
CA LEU A 326 -17.48 -2.64 -2.16
C LEU A 326 -18.05 -1.56 -3.10
N LEU A 327 -17.58 -1.49 -4.35
CA LEU A 327 -18.11 -0.53 -5.33
C LEU A 327 -19.62 -0.75 -5.56
N ASN A 328 -20.04 -2.01 -5.76
CA ASN A 328 -21.45 -2.32 -5.95
C ASN A 328 -22.29 -2.03 -4.71
N PHE A 329 -21.80 -2.40 -3.52
CA PHE A 329 -22.47 -2.16 -2.25
C PHE A 329 -22.67 -0.67 -1.98
N ILE A 330 -21.61 0.14 -2.12
CA ILE A 330 -21.67 1.60 -1.94
C ILE A 330 -22.66 2.22 -2.92
N ALA A 331 -22.55 1.85 -4.20
CA ALA A 331 -23.42 2.39 -5.25
C ALA A 331 -24.90 2.03 -5.01
N GLN A 332 -25.16 0.77 -4.65
CA GLN A 332 -26.52 0.30 -4.37
C GLN A 332 -27.11 0.99 -3.15
N CYS A 333 -26.39 1.01 -2.00
CA CYS A 333 -26.90 1.62 -0.78
C CYS A 333 -27.10 3.13 -0.92
N LYS A 334 -26.15 3.86 -1.53
CA LYS A 334 -26.32 5.30 -1.76
C LYS A 334 -27.48 5.61 -2.72
N THR A 335 -27.76 4.74 -3.69
CA THR A 335 -28.92 4.86 -4.57
C THR A 335 -30.22 4.61 -3.80
N GLU A 336 -30.28 3.52 -3.01
CA GLU A 336 -31.45 3.17 -2.18
C GLU A 336 -31.76 4.28 -1.14
N LEU A 337 -30.74 4.90 -0.56
CA LEU A 337 -30.84 5.99 0.42
C LEU A 337 -31.07 7.37 -0.23
N GLY A 338 -30.94 7.52 -1.55
CA GLY A 338 -31.01 8.81 -2.24
C GLY A 338 -29.83 9.74 -1.92
N THR A 339 -28.67 9.19 -1.55
CA THR A 339 -27.46 9.93 -1.17
C THR A 339 -26.33 9.81 -2.21
N MET A 340 -26.62 9.22 -3.37
CA MET A 340 -25.66 9.16 -4.47
C MET A 340 -25.29 10.58 -4.91
N PRO A 341 -24.01 10.97 -4.93
CA PRO A 341 -23.61 12.29 -5.39
C PRO A 341 -23.89 12.44 -6.90
N LYS A 342 -23.96 13.67 -7.36
CA LYS A 342 -24.01 13.97 -8.78
C LYS A 342 -22.64 13.66 -9.40
N ASP A 343 -22.62 13.00 -10.56
CA ASP A 343 -21.41 12.62 -11.30
C ASP A 343 -20.37 11.90 -10.41
N PRO A 344 -20.76 10.75 -9.79
CA PRO A 344 -19.91 10.04 -8.83
C PRO A 344 -18.66 9.48 -9.49
N VAL A 345 -17.56 9.40 -8.73
CA VAL A 345 -16.26 8.93 -9.19
C VAL A 345 -15.76 7.77 -8.34
N ALA A 346 -15.30 6.71 -8.96
CA ALA A 346 -14.50 5.68 -8.33
C ALA A 346 -13.12 5.59 -9.00
N VAL A 347 -12.09 5.32 -8.22
CA VAL A 347 -10.71 5.32 -8.69
C VAL A 347 -10.09 3.95 -8.49
N THR A 348 -9.41 3.43 -9.51
CA THR A 348 -8.68 2.15 -9.41
C THR A 348 -7.46 2.15 -10.32
N THR A 349 -6.63 1.12 -10.26
CA THR A 349 -5.42 1.06 -11.04
C THR A 349 -5.63 0.42 -12.42
N ILE A 350 -4.68 0.64 -13.33
CA ILE A 350 -4.67 0.01 -14.66
C ILE A 350 -4.61 -1.52 -14.59
N VAL A 351 -4.04 -2.09 -13.52
CA VAL A 351 -3.89 -3.54 -13.31
C VAL A 351 -5.07 -4.18 -12.58
N SER A 352 -5.97 -3.37 -12.00
CA SER A 352 -7.19 -3.85 -11.36
C SER A 352 -8.20 -4.35 -12.40
N THR A 353 -9.18 -5.12 -11.94
CA THR A 353 -10.20 -5.77 -12.80
C THR A 353 -11.03 -4.77 -13.62
N ASP A 354 -11.38 -5.15 -14.85
CA ASP A 354 -12.26 -4.36 -15.73
C ASP A 354 -13.76 -4.55 -15.43
N MET A 355 -14.11 -5.42 -14.50
CA MET A 355 -15.50 -5.63 -14.06
C MET A 355 -16.11 -4.34 -13.48
N VAL A 356 -15.29 -3.42 -12.94
CA VAL A 356 -15.73 -2.08 -12.50
C VAL A 356 -16.53 -1.33 -13.57
N ASN A 357 -16.20 -1.53 -14.85
CA ASN A 357 -16.85 -0.81 -15.95
C ASN A 357 -18.34 -1.19 -16.09
N GLY A 358 -18.69 -2.45 -15.79
CA GLY A 358 -20.09 -2.92 -15.80
C GLY A 358 -20.91 -2.26 -14.71
N ILE A 359 -20.39 -2.24 -13.49
CA ILE A 359 -21.03 -1.58 -12.34
C ILE A 359 -21.14 -0.07 -12.59
N ALA A 360 -20.05 0.54 -13.04
CA ALA A 360 -20.01 1.98 -13.33
C ALA A 360 -21.08 2.40 -14.34
N LYS A 361 -21.29 1.59 -15.39
CA LYS A 361 -22.33 1.83 -16.38
C LYS A 361 -23.74 1.80 -15.78
N ASP A 362 -24.00 0.85 -14.88
CA ASP A 362 -25.33 0.68 -14.27
C ASP A 362 -25.70 1.82 -13.32
N TYR A 363 -24.70 2.38 -12.61
CA TYR A 363 -24.90 3.43 -11.60
C TYR A 363 -24.47 4.83 -12.05
N GLY A 364 -24.00 5.01 -13.29
CA GLY A 364 -23.54 6.31 -13.80
C GLY A 364 -22.26 6.80 -13.13
N ILE A 365 -21.35 5.89 -12.74
CA ILE A 365 -20.09 6.22 -12.04
C ILE A 365 -18.98 6.44 -13.08
N GLU A 366 -18.23 7.52 -12.95
CA GLU A 366 -16.97 7.73 -13.67
C GLU A 366 -15.88 6.85 -13.06
N ILE A 367 -15.24 5.99 -13.87
CA ILE A 367 -14.06 5.22 -13.43
C ILE A 367 -12.79 5.95 -13.86
N ARG A 368 -12.01 6.43 -12.90
CA ARG A 368 -10.68 6.96 -13.15
C ARG A 368 -9.63 5.87 -12.92
N ARG A 369 -8.81 5.61 -13.93
CA ARG A 369 -7.72 4.64 -13.87
C ARG A 369 -6.40 5.36 -13.63
N THR A 370 -5.61 4.85 -12.67
CA THR A 370 -4.28 5.39 -12.35
C THR A 370 -3.19 4.33 -12.57
N LEU A 371 -1.93 4.74 -12.53
CA LEU A 371 -0.82 3.80 -12.36
C LEU A 371 -0.92 3.08 -11.02
N THR A 372 -0.18 1.99 -10.86
CA THR A 372 -0.10 1.26 -9.57
C THR A 372 0.56 2.10 -8.50
N GLY A 373 -0.04 2.12 -7.32
CA GLY A 373 0.39 2.88 -6.16
C GLY A 373 -0.72 3.83 -5.69
N PHE A 374 -1.13 3.67 -4.44
CA PHE A 374 -2.28 4.39 -3.90
C PHE A 374 -2.09 5.92 -3.88
N LYS A 375 -0.83 6.39 -3.91
CA LYS A 375 -0.51 7.82 -4.07
C LYS A 375 -1.21 8.47 -5.27
N TYR A 376 -1.34 7.75 -6.38
CA TYR A 376 -2.06 8.26 -7.55
C TYR A 376 -3.59 8.26 -7.35
N ILE A 377 -4.12 7.38 -6.51
CA ILE A 377 -5.52 7.46 -6.07
C ILE A 377 -5.69 8.68 -5.15
N GLY A 378 -4.76 8.91 -4.23
CA GLY A 378 -4.69 10.10 -3.39
C GLY A 378 -4.68 11.41 -4.21
N ASP A 379 -3.91 11.45 -5.31
CA ASP A 379 -3.89 12.59 -6.24
C ASP A 379 -5.27 12.84 -6.87
N GLN A 380 -6.03 11.79 -7.22
CA GLN A 380 -7.39 11.97 -7.76
C GLN A 380 -8.37 12.51 -6.72
N ILE A 381 -8.21 12.15 -5.45
CA ILE A 381 -8.99 12.74 -4.36
C ILE A 381 -8.64 14.23 -4.20
N ALA A 382 -7.34 14.56 -4.21
CA ALA A 382 -6.88 15.95 -4.15
C ALA A 382 -7.38 16.78 -5.34
N LEU A 383 -7.43 16.19 -6.54
CA LEU A 383 -7.98 16.83 -7.72
C LEU A 383 -9.46 17.17 -7.53
N LEU A 384 -10.28 16.21 -7.06
CA LEU A 384 -11.70 16.46 -6.78
C LEU A 384 -11.90 17.54 -5.71
N GLU A 385 -11.05 17.62 -4.68
CA GLU A 385 -11.05 18.71 -3.70
C GLU A 385 -10.74 20.06 -4.37
N SER A 386 -9.72 20.11 -5.22
CA SER A 386 -9.33 21.35 -5.91
C SER A 386 -10.39 21.85 -6.90
N GLU A 387 -11.16 20.92 -7.47
CA GLU A 387 -12.32 21.19 -8.32
C GLU A 387 -13.56 21.67 -7.52
N GLY A 388 -13.51 21.58 -6.18
CA GLY A 388 -14.62 21.91 -5.28
C GLY A 388 -15.71 20.83 -5.20
N HIS A 389 -15.38 19.61 -5.59
CA HIS A 389 -16.32 18.47 -5.67
C HIS A 389 -15.82 17.20 -4.95
N PRO A 390 -15.32 17.28 -3.69
CA PRO A 390 -14.83 16.12 -2.96
C PRO A 390 -15.91 15.05 -2.71
N GLU A 391 -17.20 15.46 -2.66
CA GLU A 391 -18.35 14.58 -2.47
C GLU A 391 -18.55 13.57 -3.61
N ARG A 392 -17.97 13.81 -4.79
CA ARG A 392 -18.04 12.89 -5.93
C ARG A 392 -17.27 11.59 -5.70
N TYR A 393 -16.26 11.60 -4.83
CA TYR A 393 -15.46 10.43 -4.53
C TYR A 393 -16.24 9.38 -3.76
N LEU A 394 -16.34 8.16 -4.30
CA LEU A 394 -17.05 7.04 -3.68
C LEU A 394 -16.13 6.00 -3.07
N LEU A 395 -15.12 5.57 -3.84
CA LEU A 395 -14.22 4.49 -3.51
C LEU A 395 -12.93 4.58 -4.34
N GLY A 396 -11.81 4.35 -3.69
CA GLY A 396 -10.55 4.00 -4.34
C GLY A 396 -10.10 2.62 -3.90
N PHE A 397 -9.61 1.80 -4.82
CA PHE A 397 -9.06 0.50 -4.46
C PHE A 397 -7.97 0.01 -5.42
N GLU A 398 -7.09 -0.81 -4.88
CA GLU A 398 -6.08 -1.56 -5.61
C GLU A 398 -6.34 -3.07 -5.49
N GLU A 399 -5.92 -3.83 -6.49
CA GLU A 399 -5.95 -5.29 -6.49
C GLU A 399 -5.18 -5.91 -5.32
N SER A 400 -4.23 -5.16 -4.76
CA SER A 400 -3.39 -5.52 -3.63
C SER A 400 -4.01 -5.23 -2.26
N TYR A 401 -5.33 -5.39 -2.14
CA TYR A 401 -6.10 -5.35 -0.87
C TYR A 401 -6.12 -3.99 -0.16
N GLY A 402 -5.85 -2.92 -0.88
CA GLY A 402 -5.94 -1.53 -0.38
C GLY A 402 -7.26 -0.88 -0.81
N TYR A 403 -7.99 -0.30 0.15
CA TYR A 403 -9.29 0.35 -0.07
C TYR A 403 -9.34 1.69 0.66
N LEU A 404 -10.17 2.61 0.15
CA LEU A 404 -10.49 3.87 0.83
C LEU A 404 -11.84 4.38 0.32
N SER A 405 -12.81 4.59 1.22
CA SER A 405 -14.16 5.04 0.88
C SER A 405 -14.45 6.51 1.18
N GLY A 406 -13.44 7.26 1.63
CA GLY A 406 -13.57 8.69 1.93
C GLY A 406 -12.32 9.49 1.70
N GLY A 407 -12.46 10.82 1.60
CA GLY A 407 -11.35 11.73 1.31
C GLY A 407 -10.63 12.30 2.53
N TYR A 408 -10.83 11.76 3.72
CA TYR A 408 -10.22 12.26 4.97
C TYR A 408 -8.73 11.93 5.11
N VAL A 409 -8.24 10.90 4.40
CA VAL A 409 -6.83 10.53 4.21
C VAL A 409 -6.49 10.43 2.73
N ARG A 410 -5.20 10.20 2.42
CA ARG A 410 -4.70 10.08 1.04
C ARG A 410 -3.90 8.81 0.79
N ASP A 411 -4.04 7.83 1.67
CA ASP A 411 -3.47 6.49 1.50
C ASP A 411 -4.55 5.44 1.81
N LYS A 412 -4.26 4.18 1.48
CA LYS A 412 -5.10 3.02 1.82
C LYS A 412 -5.39 3.02 3.32
N ASP A 413 -6.61 2.69 3.68
CA ASP A 413 -7.01 2.61 5.08
C ASP A 413 -7.70 1.27 5.37
N ALA A 414 -6.99 0.38 6.09
CA ALA A 414 -7.57 -0.88 6.50
C ALA A 414 -8.53 -0.74 7.69
N VAL A 415 -8.55 0.39 8.39
CA VAL A 415 -9.56 0.68 9.42
C VAL A 415 -10.89 0.97 8.74
N ASP A 416 -10.90 1.83 7.71
CA ASP A 416 -12.05 2.06 6.81
C ASP A 416 -12.45 0.77 6.08
N GLY A 417 -11.47 0.10 5.46
CA GLY A 417 -11.72 -1.16 4.76
C GLY A 417 -12.38 -2.21 5.66
N SER A 418 -11.93 -2.34 6.92
CA SER A 418 -12.54 -3.24 7.91
C SER A 418 -13.97 -2.85 8.25
N MET A 419 -14.23 -1.56 8.43
CA MET A 419 -15.57 -1.02 8.69
C MET A 419 -16.52 -1.34 7.54
N ILE A 420 -16.16 -0.91 6.34
CA ILE A 420 -17.06 -0.99 5.18
C ILE A 420 -17.28 -2.44 4.70
N ILE A 421 -16.27 -3.31 4.86
CA ILE A 421 -16.41 -4.75 4.59
C ILE A 421 -17.40 -5.39 5.57
N CYS A 422 -17.35 -5.03 6.87
CA CYS A 422 -18.29 -5.53 7.86
C CYS A 422 -19.72 -5.00 7.61
N GLU A 423 -19.88 -3.74 7.27
CA GLU A 423 -21.18 -3.20 6.86
C GLU A 423 -21.75 -3.94 5.63
N MET A 424 -20.93 -4.15 4.61
CA MET A 424 -21.29 -4.92 3.43
C MET A 424 -21.68 -6.36 3.76
N ALA A 425 -20.90 -7.05 4.60
CA ALA A 425 -21.19 -8.42 5.03
C ALA A 425 -22.52 -8.50 5.82
N SER A 426 -22.76 -7.53 6.72
CA SER A 426 -24.03 -7.40 7.45
C SER A 426 -25.22 -7.21 6.51
N TYR A 427 -25.08 -6.32 5.53
CA TYR A 427 -26.11 -6.03 4.53
C TYR A 427 -26.49 -7.27 3.70
N TYR A 428 -25.51 -8.01 3.20
CA TYR A 428 -25.79 -9.22 2.42
C TYR A 428 -26.30 -10.36 3.29
N LYS A 429 -25.83 -10.49 4.54
CA LYS A 429 -26.33 -11.49 5.49
C LYS A 429 -27.81 -11.28 5.81
N GLU A 430 -28.28 -10.05 5.97
CA GLU A 430 -29.73 -9.75 6.12
C GLU A 430 -30.57 -10.19 4.91
N LYS A 431 -29.94 -10.23 3.74
CA LYS A 431 -30.57 -10.73 2.50
C LYS A 431 -30.44 -12.25 2.33
N GLY A 432 -29.89 -12.95 3.32
CA GLY A 432 -29.64 -14.40 3.29
C GLY A 432 -28.50 -14.82 2.38
N MET A 433 -27.55 -13.93 2.09
CA MET A 433 -26.42 -14.14 1.19
C MET A 433 -25.09 -14.01 1.93
N THR A 434 -24.12 -14.82 1.53
CA THR A 434 -22.71 -14.59 1.86
C THR A 434 -22.09 -13.61 0.86
N LEU A 435 -20.86 -13.11 1.13
CA LEU A 435 -20.14 -12.30 0.14
C LEU A 435 -19.72 -13.13 -1.09
N VAL A 436 -19.56 -14.45 -0.94
CA VAL A 436 -19.32 -15.36 -2.07
C VAL A 436 -20.57 -15.48 -2.96
N ASP A 437 -21.75 -15.54 -2.37
CA ASP A 437 -23.00 -15.50 -3.14
C ASP A 437 -23.14 -14.17 -3.88
N ALA A 438 -22.83 -13.07 -3.18
CA ALA A 438 -22.92 -11.72 -3.75
C ALA A 438 -22.00 -11.52 -4.96
N ILE A 439 -20.73 -11.98 -4.88
CA ILE A 439 -19.82 -11.87 -6.04
C ILE A 439 -20.25 -12.76 -7.20
N ASN A 440 -20.83 -13.92 -6.94
CA ASN A 440 -21.35 -14.80 -7.99
C ASN A 440 -22.50 -14.12 -8.77
N VAL A 441 -23.39 -13.39 -8.10
CA VAL A 441 -24.42 -12.58 -8.76
C VAL A 441 -23.80 -11.53 -9.68
N LEU A 442 -22.71 -10.89 -9.27
CA LEU A 442 -22.01 -9.92 -10.11
C LEU A 442 -21.30 -10.60 -11.29
N TYR A 443 -20.72 -11.78 -11.08
CA TYR A 443 -20.12 -12.57 -12.17
C TYR A 443 -21.15 -12.98 -13.22
N GLU A 444 -22.32 -13.45 -12.80
CA GLU A 444 -23.42 -13.78 -13.72
C GLU A 444 -23.88 -12.57 -14.53
N LYS A 445 -23.90 -11.39 -13.91
CA LYS A 445 -24.36 -10.16 -14.56
C LYS A 445 -23.34 -9.53 -15.51
N TYR A 446 -22.05 -9.50 -15.12
CA TYR A 446 -21.01 -8.73 -15.83
C TYR A 446 -19.96 -9.60 -16.53
N GLY A 447 -20.00 -10.92 -16.33
CA GLY A 447 -19.02 -11.89 -16.81
C GLY A 447 -18.01 -12.27 -15.73
N TYR A 448 -17.37 -13.42 -15.91
CA TYR A 448 -16.41 -13.99 -14.97
C TYR A 448 -15.01 -13.43 -15.27
N TYR A 449 -14.51 -12.59 -14.38
CA TYR A 449 -13.15 -12.05 -14.43
C TYR A 449 -12.26 -12.77 -13.42
N LYS A 450 -11.25 -13.47 -13.92
CA LYS A 450 -10.18 -14.09 -13.11
C LYS A 450 -8.92 -13.27 -13.26
N ASN A 451 -8.26 -12.98 -12.14
CA ASN A 451 -7.01 -12.24 -12.14
C ASN A 451 -5.88 -13.12 -11.61
N ALA A 452 -4.69 -12.98 -12.20
CA ALA A 452 -3.48 -13.64 -11.72
C ALA A 452 -2.27 -12.70 -11.85
N LEU A 453 -1.23 -12.97 -11.06
CA LEU A 453 0.03 -12.25 -11.06
C LEU A 453 1.19 -13.22 -11.24
N CYS A 454 1.93 -13.07 -12.34
CA CYS A 454 3.17 -13.80 -12.57
C CYS A 454 4.36 -12.91 -12.18
N ASN A 455 5.30 -13.45 -11.41
CA ASN A 455 6.52 -12.76 -11.01
C ASN A 455 7.73 -13.50 -11.59
N PHE A 456 8.55 -12.79 -12.36
CA PHE A 456 9.75 -13.32 -12.96
C PHE A 456 10.96 -12.57 -12.42
N ALA A 457 11.86 -13.25 -11.74
CA ALA A 457 13.09 -12.69 -11.21
C ALA A 457 14.28 -13.12 -12.10
N PHE A 458 15.21 -12.22 -12.31
CA PHE A 458 16.44 -12.45 -13.05
C PHE A 458 17.62 -12.24 -12.10
N GLU A 459 18.66 -13.07 -12.20
CA GLU A 459 19.78 -13.01 -11.26
C GLU A 459 20.92 -12.10 -11.77
N GLY A 460 21.57 -11.43 -10.83
CA GLY A 460 22.80 -10.67 -11.05
C GLY A 460 22.68 -9.38 -11.87
N GLU A 461 23.82 -8.80 -12.22
CA GLU A 461 23.90 -7.57 -13.03
C GLU A 461 23.34 -7.76 -14.44
N ASP A 462 23.52 -8.93 -15.02
CA ASP A 462 22.95 -9.27 -16.33
C ASP A 462 21.42 -9.41 -16.28
N GLY A 463 20.83 -9.64 -15.11
CA GLY A 463 19.39 -9.67 -14.90
C GLY A 463 18.72 -8.35 -15.27
N MET A 464 19.29 -7.20 -14.89
CA MET A 464 18.77 -5.87 -15.28
C MET A 464 18.83 -5.65 -16.79
N LYS A 465 19.95 -6.05 -17.43
CA LYS A 465 20.10 -5.94 -18.88
C LYS A 465 19.08 -6.81 -19.62
N LYS A 466 18.88 -8.05 -19.14
CA LYS A 466 17.88 -8.98 -19.70
C LYS A 466 16.48 -8.41 -19.57
N MET A 467 16.11 -7.93 -18.39
CA MET A 467 14.81 -7.30 -18.14
C MET A 467 14.55 -6.12 -19.09
N ASN A 468 15.51 -5.20 -19.24
CA ASN A 468 15.39 -4.06 -20.14
C ASN A 468 15.29 -4.49 -21.61
N SER A 469 16.08 -5.48 -22.04
CA SER A 469 16.01 -6.04 -23.39
C SER A 469 14.65 -6.67 -23.71
N ILE A 470 14.04 -7.36 -22.74
CA ILE A 470 12.69 -7.92 -22.88
C ILE A 470 11.66 -6.79 -23.06
N MET A 471 11.70 -5.75 -22.23
CA MET A 471 10.79 -4.61 -22.34
C MET A 471 10.94 -3.89 -23.69
N ASP A 472 12.17 -3.67 -24.15
CA ASP A 472 12.45 -3.04 -25.44
C ASP A 472 11.97 -3.91 -26.61
N HIS A 473 12.17 -5.23 -26.51
CA HIS A 473 11.66 -6.16 -27.53
C HIS A 473 10.14 -6.11 -27.63
N LEU A 474 9.43 -6.22 -26.51
CA LEU A 474 7.97 -6.17 -26.45
C LEU A 474 7.40 -4.83 -26.94
N ARG A 475 8.08 -3.73 -26.67
CA ARG A 475 7.70 -2.39 -27.13
C ARG A 475 7.77 -2.25 -28.65
N HIS A 476 8.80 -2.81 -29.27
CA HIS A 476 9.00 -2.71 -30.72
C HIS A 476 8.31 -3.84 -31.52
N ASN A 477 7.99 -4.95 -30.84
CA ASN A 477 7.41 -6.14 -31.47
C ASN A 477 6.19 -6.59 -30.65
N ALA A 478 5.14 -5.75 -30.62
CA ALA A 478 3.90 -6.11 -29.94
C ALA A 478 3.36 -7.44 -30.49
N PRO A 479 2.98 -8.40 -29.63
CA PRO A 479 2.47 -9.69 -30.08
C PRO A 479 1.13 -9.50 -30.78
N ALA A 480 0.94 -10.21 -31.92
CA ALA A 480 -0.33 -10.20 -32.64
C ALA A 480 -1.41 -11.06 -31.95
N GLU A 481 -0.95 -12.04 -31.15
CA GLU A 481 -1.79 -13.01 -30.46
C GLU A 481 -1.17 -13.36 -29.09
N ILE A 482 -2.00 -13.52 -28.06
CA ILE A 482 -1.62 -13.99 -26.72
C ILE A 482 -2.64 -15.06 -26.29
N ALA A 483 -2.16 -16.23 -25.85
CA ALA A 483 -3.00 -17.33 -25.36
C ALA A 483 -4.09 -17.81 -26.33
N GLY A 484 -3.89 -17.67 -27.65
CA GLY A 484 -4.86 -18.04 -28.69
C GLY A 484 -5.89 -16.96 -29.00
N PHE A 485 -5.76 -15.74 -28.43
CA PHE A 485 -6.63 -14.60 -28.70
C PHE A 485 -5.87 -13.49 -29.40
N LYS A 486 -6.48 -12.85 -30.39
CA LYS A 486 -5.89 -11.70 -31.08
C LYS A 486 -5.72 -10.53 -30.12
N VAL A 487 -4.58 -9.83 -30.23
CA VAL A 487 -4.38 -8.54 -29.62
C VAL A 487 -5.12 -7.49 -30.46
N VAL A 488 -6.09 -6.82 -29.86
CA VAL A 488 -6.93 -5.80 -30.51
C VAL A 488 -6.59 -4.38 -30.08
N GLY A 489 -5.73 -4.23 -29.09
CA GLY A 489 -5.22 -2.95 -28.60
C GLY A 489 -3.96 -3.14 -27.77
N ASP A 490 -3.07 -2.16 -27.85
CA ASP A 490 -1.87 -2.06 -27.03
C ASP A 490 -1.69 -0.65 -26.48
N SER A 491 -1.08 -0.55 -25.32
CA SER A 491 -0.77 0.73 -24.67
C SER A 491 0.67 0.72 -24.19
N ASP A 492 1.43 1.74 -24.55
CA ASP A 492 2.76 2.02 -24.04
C ASP A 492 2.72 3.28 -23.18
N TYR A 493 2.80 3.08 -21.88
CA TYR A 493 2.74 4.19 -20.91
C TYR A 493 4.03 5.03 -20.86
N GLN A 494 5.17 4.48 -21.35
CA GLN A 494 6.41 5.24 -21.46
C GLN A 494 6.37 6.22 -22.64
N LEU A 495 5.73 5.82 -23.71
CA LEU A 495 5.54 6.66 -24.90
C LEU A 495 4.25 7.49 -24.83
N SER A 496 3.41 7.29 -23.82
CA SER A 496 2.09 7.90 -23.67
C SER A 496 1.15 7.63 -24.85
N VAL A 497 1.15 6.41 -25.39
CA VAL A 497 0.41 6.04 -26.59
C VAL A 497 -0.47 4.82 -26.34
N ARG A 498 -1.73 4.90 -26.78
CA ARG A 498 -2.65 3.75 -26.89
C ARG A 498 -3.05 3.56 -28.34
N ILE A 499 -3.04 2.32 -28.80
CA ILE A 499 -3.51 1.91 -30.12
C ILE A 499 -4.67 0.92 -29.93
N GLU A 500 -5.81 1.20 -30.55
CA GLU A 500 -6.99 0.32 -30.58
C GLU A 500 -7.45 0.17 -32.06
N GLY A 501 -7.13 -0.96 -32.68
CA GLY A 501 -7.34 -1.15 -34.10
C GLY A 501 -6.51 -0.16 -34.94
N ALA A 502 -7.17 0.77 -35.64
CA ALA A 502 -6.51 1.83 -36.41
C ALA A 502 -6.42 3.17 -35.66
N GLU A 503 -7.04 3.27 -34.50
CA GLU A 503 -7.06 4.51 -33.71
C GLU A 503 -5.84 4.61 -32.80
N LYS A 504 -5.25 5.81 -32.77
CA LYS A 504 -4.13 6.14 -31.89
C LYS A 504 -4.52 7.31 -31.01
N THR A 505 -4.49 7.09 -29.69
CA THR A 505 -4.83 8.10 -28.68
C THR A 505 -3.68 8.34 -27.72
N GLU A 506 -3.66 9.51 -27.09
CA GLU A 506 -2.68 9.85 -26.05
C GLU A 506 -3.13 9.31 -24.69
N ILE A 507 -2.18 8.76 -23.93
CA ILE A 507 -2.35 8.38 -22.53
C ILE A 507 -1.94 9.58 -21.68
N THR A 508 -2.89 10.13 -20.89
CA THR A 508 -2.66 11.29 -20.03
C THR A 508 -2.05 10.96 -18.67
N LEU A 509 -1.89 9.67 -18.33
CA LEU A 509 -1.24 9.24 -17.10
C LEU A 509 0.27 9.57 -17.13
N PRO A 510 0.92 9.71 -15.95
CA PRO A 510 2.36 9.88 -15.89
C PRO A 510 3.11 8.79 -16.67
N LYS A 511 4.27 9.15 -17.23
CA LYS A 511 5.10 8.17 -17.95
C LYS A 511 5.58 7.08 -17.03
N SER A 512 5.43 5.83 -17.48
CA SER A 512 5.86 4.65 -16.73
C SER A 512 6.28 3.54 -17.67
N ASN A 513 7.30 2.76 -17.32
CA ASN A 513 7.74 1.63 -18.13
C ASN A 513 6.75 0.45 -17.98
N VAL A 514 5.56 0.62 -18.56
CA VAL A 514 4.46 -0.37 -18.54
C VAL A 514 3.95 -0.57 -19.95
N LEU A 515 3.65 -1.82 -20.29
CA LEU A 515 2.99 -2.21 -21.55
C LEU A 515 1.70 -2.95 -21.23
N GLU A 516 0.61 -2.63 -21.94
CA GLU A 516 -0.70 -3.28 -21.81
C GLU A 516 -1.15 -3.83 -23.14
N TYR A 517 -1.62 -5.08 -23.16
CA TYR A 517 -2.19 -5.74 -24.33
C TYR A 517 -3.63 -6.15 -24.05
N ARG A 518 -4.56 -5.72 -24.89
CA ARG A 518 -5.99 -6.05 -24.82
C ARG A 518 -6.34 -7.11 -25.85
N LEU A 519 -7.08 -8.12 -25.42
CA LEU A 519 -7.42 -9.27 -26.24
C LEU A 519 -8.87 -9.19 -26.71
N GLU A 520 -9.18 -9.80 -27.87
CA GLU A 520 -10.49 -9.76 -28.52
C GLU A 520 -11.65 -10.29 -27.67
N ASN A 521 -11.38 -11.19 -26.71
CA ASN A 521 -12.37 -11.70 -25.75
C ASN A 521 -12.62 -10.79 -24.55
N GLY A 522 -11.93 -9.64 -24.48
CA GLY A 522 -11.99 -8.70 -23.35
C GLY A 522 -11.03 -9.04 -22.20
N SER A 523 -10.14 -10.02 -22.37
CA SER A 523 -9.02 -10.26 -21.45
C SER A 523 -7.91 -9.24 -21.67
N LYS A 524 -7.01 -9.09 -20.66
CA LYS A 524 -5.89 -8.14 -20.74
C LYS A 524 -4.65 -8.69 -20.04
N LEU A 525 -3.48 -8.30 -20.56
CA LEU A 525 -2.16 -8.60 -19.99
C LEU A 525 -1.38 -7.31 -19.85
N ILE A 526 -0.78 -7.07 -18.66
CA ILE A 526 0.05 -5.89 -18.41
C ILE A 526 1.42 -6.34 -17.93
N VAL A 527 2.47 -5.84 -18.60
CA VAL A 527 3.88 -6.10 -18.28
C VAL A 527 4.47 -4.88 -17.59
N ARG A 528 5.02 -5.08 -16.39
CA ARG A 528 5.62 -4.03 -15.57
C ARG A 528 6.94 -4.51 -14.96
N PRO A 529 8.09 -3.95 -15.34
CA PRO A 529 9.35 -4.21 -14.67
C PRO A 529 9.41 -3.49 -13.31
N SER A 530 10.21 -4.02 -12.40
CA SER A 530 10.55 -3.31 -11.16
C SER A 530 11.57 -2.20 -11.47
N GLY A 531 11.43 -1.05 -10.82
CA GLY A 531 12.38 0.06 -10.95
C GLY A 531 13.70 -0.16 -10.18
N THR A 532 13.72 -1.08 -9.19
CA THR A 532 14.84 -1.23 -8.25
C THR A 532 15.45 -2.62 -8.24
N GLU A 533 14.75 -3.62 -8.76
CA GLU A 533 15.17 -5.02 -8.76
C GLU A 533 15.00 -5.64 -10.16
N PRO A 534 15.83 -6.63 -10.54
CA PRO A 534 15.70 -7.31 -11.83
C PRO A 534 14.50 -8.27 -11.81
N LYS A 535 13.30 -7.71 -11.80
CA LYS A 535 12.03 -8.45 -11.76
C LYS A 535 11.02 -7.87 -12.74
N ILE A 536 10.27 -8.74 -13.42
CA ILE A 536 9.10 -8.38 -14.22
C ILE A 536 7.86 -8.96 -13.55
N LYS A 537 6.84 -8.13 -13.37
CA LYS A 537 5.50 -8.53 -13.00
C LYS A 537 4.62 -8.52 -14.23
N ILE A 538 3.86 -9.60 -14.43
CA ILE A 538 2.83 -9.67 -15.46
C ILE A 538 1.49 -9.87 -14.78
N TYR A 539 0.62 -8.87 -14.92
CA TYR A 539 -0.76 -8.91 -14.44
C TYR A 539 -1.65 -9.46 -15.52
N LEU A 540 -2.44 -10.47 -15.18
CA LEU A 540 -3.34 -11.15 -16.08
C LEU A 540 -4.79 -10.91 -15.63
N SER A 541 -5.66 -10.60 -16.58
CA SER A 541 -7.10 -10.53 -16.38
C SER A 541 -7.78 -11.35 -17.47
N GLY A 542 -8.22 -12.55 -17.12
CA GLY A 542 -8.95 -13.46 -18.00
C GLY A 542 -10.45 -13.26 -17.86
N LYS A 543 -11.15 -13.02 -18.97
CA LYS A 543 -12.60 -12.86 -19.03
C LYS A 543 -13.26 -14.04 -19.73
N GLY A 544 -14.08 -14.79 -18.99
CA GLY A 544 -14.87 -15.91 -19.49
C GLY A 544 -16.38 -15.68 -19.32
N LYS A 545 -17.17 -16.54 -19.93
CA LYS A 545 -18.63 -16.60 -19.76
C LYS A 545 -19.05 -17.45 -18.55
N THR A 546 -18.14 -18.29 -18.07
CA THR A 546 -18.28 -19.12 -16.88
C THR A 546 -17.01 -19.09 -16.05
N ALA A 547 -17.08 -19.51 -14.79
CA ALA A 547 -15.91 -19.64 -13.93
C ALA A 547 -14.86 -20.57 -14.53
N ALA A 548 -15.27 -21.75 -15.02
CA ALA A 548 -14.38 -22.73 -15.64
C ALA A 548 -13.67 -22.16 -16.89
N GLU A 549 -14.40 -21.41 -17.73
CA GLU A 549 -13.80 -20.77 -18.91
C GLU A 549 -12.78 -19.70 -18.52
N SER A 550 -13.05 -18.89 -17.49
CA SER A 550 -12.10 -17.89 -17.02
C SER A 550 -10.84 -18.52 -16.41
N ASP A 551 -10.98 -19.65 -15.69
CA ASP A 551 -9.86 -20.44 -15.17
C ASP A 551 -8.98 -21.01 -16.30
N GLU A 552 -9.61 -21.57 -17.36
CA GLU A 552 -8.88 -22.04 -18.53
C GLU A 552 -8.14 -20.91 -19.28
N ILE A 553 -8.77 -19.74 -19.41
CA ILE A 553 -8.15 -18.57 -20.05
C ILE A 553 -6.94 -18.12 -19.25
N ILE A 554 -7.06 -17.99 -17.92
CA ILE A 554 -5.91 -17.61 -17.07
C ILE A 554 -4.77 -18.61 -17.19
N ALA A 555 -5.05 -19.92 -17.13
CA ALA A 555 -4.01 -20.93 -17.29
C ALA A 555 -3.27 -20.84 -18.65
N LYS A 556 -3.98 -20.54 -19.72
CA LYS A 556 -3.36 -20.28 -21.04
C LYS A 556 -2.54 -18.98 -21.04
N MET A 557 -3.04 -17.93 -20.39
CA MET A 557 -2.34 -16.65 -20.29
C MET A 557 -1.07 -16.73 -19.44
N GLU A 558 -1.06 -17.51 -18.35
CA GLU A 558 0.12 -17.76 -17.53
C GLU A 558 1.23 -18.44 -18.33
N LYS A 559 0.86 -19.45 -19.14
CA LYS A 559 1.80 -20.08 -20.06
C LYS A 559 2.33 -19.10 -21.12
N ALA A 560 1.42 -18.34 -21.73
CA ALA A 560 1.80 -17.33 -22.73
C ALA A 560 2.67 -16.21 -22.13
N ALA A 561 2.47 -15.83 -20.87
CA ALA A 561 3.30 -14.85 -20.17
C ALA A 561 4.77 -15.32 -20.06
N THR A 562 5.00 -16.62 -19.79
CA THR A 562 6.35 -17.22 -19.75
C THR A 562 6.99 -17.21 -21.14
N GLU A 563 6.24 -17.65 -22.15
CA GLU A 563 6.70 -17.66 -23.56
C GLU A 563 7.02 -16.24 -24.07
N LEU A 564 6.22 -15.24 -23.68
CA LEU A 564 6.39 -13.82 -24.05
C LEU A 564 7.72 -13.24 -23.54
N LEU A 565 8.22 -13.72 -22.41
CA LEU A 565 9.52 -13.32 -21.85
C LEU A 565 10.70 -14.13 -22.40
N GLY A 566 10.44 -15.13 -23.26
CA GLY A 566 11.46 -16.04 -23.80
C GLY A 566 12.04 -16.98 -22.73
N LEU A 567 11.21 -17.42 -21.79
CA LEU A 567 11.56 -18.29 -20.64
C LEU A 567 10.97 -19.69 -20.81
#